data_b48c2b5d54981f053cd1e0e104b0dbbc
#
_entry.id   b48c2b5d54981f053cd1e0e104b0dbbc
#
_cell.length_a   1.000
_cell.length_b   1.000
_cell.length_c   1.000
_cell.angle_alpha   90.00
_cell.angle_beta   90.00
_cell.angle_gamma   90.00
#
_symmetry.space_group_name_H-M   'P 1'
#
loop_
_entity.id
_entity.type
_entity.pdbx_description
1 polymer ?
#
loop_
_entity_poly.entity_id
_entity_poly.type
_entity_poly.pdbx_seq_one_letter_code
_entity_poly.pdbx_strand_id
1 'polypeptide(L)'
;MELVVVKSGHIQSFVNPVEKSRYDYWTAPPVTADPDQWLEQAPLVHGSWWPRWSSWLLERSGQEKKAPATLGSRTYPPLGPAPGTYVFG
;
A
#
# COMPACT_ATOMS: atom_id res chain seq x y z
N MET A 1 -0.07 16.61 1.90
CA MET A 1 0.95 15.57 1.62
C MET A 1 1.45 15.00 2.93
N GLU A 2 1.70 13.72 2.98
CA GLU A 2 2.22 13.01 4.15
C GLU A 2 3.41 12.17 3.73
N LEU A 3 4.45 12.12 4.56
CA LEU A 3 5.63 11.31 4.32
C LEU A 3 5.62 10.11 5.26
N VAL A 4 5.91 8.94 4.72
CA VAL A 4 6.07 7.70 5.49
C VAL A 4 7.45 7.14 5.21
N VAL A 5 8.24 6.95 6.26
CA VAL A 5 9.59 6.37 6.18
C VAL A 5 9.60 5.05 6.92
N VAL A 6 10.00 3.99 6.24
CA VAL A 6 10.05 2.63 6.80
C VAL A 6 11.50 2.18 6.92
N LYS A 7 11.85 1.62 8.06
CA LYS A 7 13.15 0.97 8.27
C LYS A 7 13.01 -0.53 8.06
N SER A 8 13.31 -0.98 6.86
CA SER A 8 13.12 -2.38 6.47
C SER A 8 14.08 -2.75 5.34
N GLY A 9 14.15 -4.02 5.00
CA GLY A 9 14.83 -4.47 3.79
C GLY A 9 14.15 -3.96 2.52
N HIS A 10 14.85 -4.04 1.40
CA HIS A 10 14.51 -3.38 0.14
C HIS A 10 13.04 -3.58 -0.32
N ILE A 11 12.49 -4.76 -0.18
CA ILE A 11 11.12 -5.08 -0.59
C ILE A 11 10.25 -5.49 0.61
N GLN A 12 10.83 -5.84 1.72
CA GLN A 12 10.14 -6.47 2.84
C GLN A 12 8.97 -5.64 3.38
N SER A 13 9.08 -4.31 3.37
CA SER A 13 8.00 -3.45 3.83
C SER A 13 6.74 -3.52 2.95
N PHE A 14 6.88 -3.95 1.70
CA PHE A 14 5.77 -4.09 0.76
C PHE A 14 5.12 -5.48 0.78
N VAL A 15 5.92 -6.53 1.00
CA VAL A 15 5.44 -7.91 0.87
C VAL A 15 5.09 -8.59 2.19
N ASN A 16 5.48 -8.01 3.33
CA ASN A 16 5.13 -8.57 4.63
C ASN A 16 3.63 -8.40 4.91
N PRO A 17 2.97 -9.48 5.36
CA PRO A 17 1.59 -9.39 5.82
C PRO A 17 1.44 -8.36 6.94
N VAL A 18 0.33 -7.65 6.94
CA VAL A 18 0.05 -6.57 7.92
C VAL A 18 0.12 -7.11 9.36
N GLU A 19 -0.44 -8.29 9.59
CA GLU A 19 -0.54 -8.91 10.92
C GLU A 19 0.80 -9.45 11.43
N LYS A 20 1.78 -9.61 10.54
CA LYS A 20 3.10 -10.17 10.86
C LYS A 20 4.23 -9.17 10.67
N SER A 21 3.91 -7.91 10.51
CA SER A 21 4.94 -6.88 10.36
C SER A 21 5.80 -6.77 11.60
N ARG A 22 7.11 -6.85 11.41
CA ARG A 22 8.12 -6.68 12.47
C ARG A 22 8.80 -5.32 12.38
N TYR A 23 8.34 -4.46 11.50
CA TYR A 23 8.97 -3.20 11.19
C TYR A 23 8.13 -2.05 11.71
N ASP A 24 8.83 -0.97 12.03
CA ASP A 24 8.23 0.29 12.42
C ASP A 24 8.31 1.29 11.28
N TYR A 25 7.53 2.34 11.38
CA TYR A 25 7.61 3.44 10.43
C TYR A 25 7.42 4.78 11.14
N TRP A 26 7.97 5.81 10.52
CA TRP A 26 7.75 7.19 10.93
C TRP A 26 6.79 7.86 9.96
N THR A 27 5.89 8.67 10.46
CA THR A 27 4.96 9.41 9.61
C THR A 27 4.69 10.79 10.19
N ALA A 28 4.77 11.79 9.31
CA ALA A 28 4.40 13.17 9.63
C ALA A 28 4.20 13.94 8.33
N PRO A 29 3.51 15.08 8.36
CA PRO A 29 3.53 16.01 7.24
C PRO A 29 4.96 16.44 6.95
N PRO A 30 5.35 16.61 5.67
CA PRO A 30 6.67 17.16 5.32
C PRO A 30 6.72 18.65 5.63
N VAL A 31 7.41 19.02 6.68
CA VAL A 31 7.37 20.38 7.21
C VAL A 31 8.68 21.12 7.02
N THR A 32 9.79 20.42 6.85
CA THR A 32 11.13 21.04 6.81
C THR A 32 11.94 20.57 5.61
N ALA A 33 12.90 21.40 5.24
CA ALA A 33 13.87 21.06 4.22
C ALA A 33 14.99 20.14 4.74
N ASP A 34 15.11 19.99 6.06
CA ASP A 34 16.10 19.14 6.69
C ASP A 34 15.49 17.77 7.03
N PRO A 35 15.94 16.70 6.37
CA PRO A 35 15.41 15.35 6.61
C PRO A 35 15.75 14.80 8.00
N ASP A 36 16.88 15.14 8.56
CA ASP A 36 17.27 14.67 9.90
C ASP A 36 16.35 15.28 10.97
N GLN A 37 16.09 16.57 10.84
CA GLN A 37 15.18 17.28 11.72
C GLN A 37 13.75 16.73 11.61
N TRP A 38 13.29 16.41 10.41
CA TRP A 38 12.00 15.75 10.21
C TRP A 38 11.94 14.41 10.94
N LEU A 39 12.97 13.59 10.80
CA LEU A 39 13.02 12.26 11.40
C LEU A 39 13.04 12.32 12.94
N GLU A 40 13.75 13.28 13.51
CA GLU A 40 13.76 13.49 14.98
C GLU A 40 12.39 13.87 15.54
N GLN A 41 11.61 14.60 14.77
CA GLN A 41 10.30 15.09 15.21
C GLN A 41 9.15 14.14 14.84
N ALA A 42 9.32 13.28 13.85
CA ALA A 42 8.28 12.36 13.41
C ALA A 42 8.02 11.27 14.46
N PRO A 43 6.78 11.01 14.83
CA PRO A 43 6.45 9.92 15.73
C PRO A 43 6.74 8.57 15.10
N LEU A 44 7.32 7.66 15.88
CA LEU A 44 7.52 6.27 15.50
C LEU A 44 6.23 5.49 15.75
N VAL A 45 5.77 4.78 14.74
CA VAL A 45 4.59 3.90 14.83
C VAL A 45 5.05 2.46 14.67
N HIS A 46 4.66 1.62 15.60
CA HIS A 46 4.96 0.19 15.56
C HIS A 46 4.00 -0.55 14.65
N GLY A 47 4.54 -1.35 13.74
CA GLY A 47 3.77 -2.20 12.83
C GLY A 47 3.83 -1.78 11.37
N SER A 48 2.91 -2.30 10.58
CA SER A 48 2.86 -2.05 9.14
C SER A 48 2.33 -0.65 8.81
N TRP A 49 2.90 -0.03 7.79
CA TRP A 49 2.41 1.24 7.23
C TRP A 49 1.15 1.07 6.35
N TRP A 50 0.83 -0.15 5.91
CA TRP A 50 -0.30 -0.42 5.02
C TRP A 50 -1.66 0.10 5.52
N PRO A 51 -2.03 -0.06 6.81
CA PRO A 51 -3.29 0.49 7.30
C PRO A 51 -3.33 2.02 7.21
N ARG A 52 -2.22 2.70 7.44
CA ARG A 52 -2.14 4.15 7.30
C ARG A 52 -2.37 4.60 5.87
N TRP A 53 -1.74 3.96 4.92
CA TRP A 53 -1.93 4.23 3.50
C TRP A 53 -3.35 3.92 3.03
N SER A 54 -3.92 2.83 3.48
CA SER A 54 -5.32 2.47 3.17
C SER A 54 -6.30 3.53 3.66
N SER A 55 -6.13 4.02 4.89
CA SER A 55 -6.96 5.10 5.43
C SER A 55 -6.84 6.37 4.59
N TRP A 56 -5.64 6.74 4.20
CA TRP A 56 -5.40 7.91 3.35
C TRP A 56 -6.08 7.78 1.97
N LEU A 57 -6.04 6.60 1.37
CA LEU A 57 -6.72 6.31 0.10
C LEU A 57 -8.24 6.36 0.26
N LEU A 58 -8.78 5.74 1.31
CA LEU A 58 -10.22 5.68 1.56
C LEU A 58 -10.84 7.07 1.71
N GLU A 59 -10.17 7.99 2.37
CA GLU A 59 -10.60 9.39 2.48
C GLU A 59 -10.74 10.10 1.11
N ARG A 60 -10.01 9.63 0.10
CA ARG A 60 -9.97 10.20 -1.25
C ARG A 60 -10.69 9.35 -2.28
N SER A 61 -11.12 8.18 -1.91
CA SER A 61 -11.95 7.27 -2.71
C SER A 61 -13.42 7.63 -2.52
N GLY A 62 -14.25 7.36 -3.48
CA GLY A 62 -15.68 7.52 -3.33
C GLY A 62 -16.29 6.43 -2.44
N GLN A 63 -17.60 6.31 -2.51
CA GLN A 63 -18.31 5.25 -1.80
C GLN A 63 -17.96 3.87 -2.36
N GLU A 64 -18.00 2.86 -1.52
CA GLU A 64 -17.88 1.48 -1.94
C GLU A 64 -19.02 1.11 -2.91
N LYS A 65 -18.68 0.36 -3.91
CA LYS A 65 -19.66 -0.22 -4.83
C LYS A 65 -19.43 -1.72 -4.97
N LYS A 66 -20.51 -2.42 -5.27
CA LYS A 66 -20.44 -3.86 -5.47
C LYS A 66 -19.51 -4.20 -6.64
N ALA A 67 -18.65 -5.18 -6.45
CA ALA A 67 -17.82 -5.71 -7.52
C ALA A 67 -18.67 -6.30 -8.63
N PRO A 68 -18.20 -6.22 -9.90
CA PRO A 68 -18.91 -6.88 -11.01
C PRO A 68 -19.10 -8.38 -10.75
N ALA A 69 -20.26 -8.91 -11.10
CA ALA A 69 -20.55 -10.34 -10.95
C ALA A 69 -19.72 -11.21 -11.91
N THR A 70 -19.30 -10.63 -13.03
CA THR A 70 -18.48 -11.29 -14.04
C THR A 70 -17.29 -10.42 -14.41
N LEU A 71 -16.19 -11.05 -14.75
CA LEU A 71 -14.97 -10.37 -15.20
C LEU A 71 -15.09 -9.99 -16.69
N GLY A 72 -14.37 -8.92 -17.05
CA GLY A 72 -14.33 -8.47 -18.44
C GLY A 72 -15.59 -7.73 -18.88
N SER A 73 -15.75 -7.59 -20.18
CA SER A 73 -16.88 -6.93 -20.81
C SER A 73 -17.23 -7.62 -22.12
N ARG A 74 -18.30 -7.17 -22.78
CA ARG A 74 -18.65 -7.68 -24.11
C ARG A 74 -17.54 -7.41 -25.14
N THR A 75 -16.89 -6.26 -25.06
CA THR A 75 -15.77 -5.89 -25.95
C THR A 75 -14.48 -6.60 -25.58
N TYR A 76 -14.23 -6.80 -24.28
CA TYR A 76 -13.04 -7.44 -23.75
C TYR A 76 -13.42 -8.60 -22.84
N PRO A 77 -13.86 -9.73 -23.40
CA PRO A 77 -14.26 -10.88 -22.60
C PRO A 77 -13.07 -11.51 -21.89
N PRO A 78 -13.30 -12.21 -20.78
CA PRO A 78 -12.22 -12.95 -20.12
C PRO A 78 -11.68 -14.05 -21.02
N LEU A 79 -10.36 -14.24 -20.99
CA LEU A 79 -9.68 -15.23 -21.83
C LEU A 79 -9.64 -16.63 -21.20
N GLY A 80 -9.76 -16.71 -19.88
CA GLY A 80 -9.70 -17.98 -19.15
C GLY A 80 -9.32 -17.79 -17.71
N PRO A 81 -9.30 -18.88 -16.91
CA PRO A 81 -8.88 -18.82 -15.53
C PRO A 81 -7.37 -18.51 -15.42
N ALA A 82 -6.99 -17.86 -14.33
CA ALA A 82 -5.58 -17.66 -14.01
C ALA A 82 -4.91 -19.01 -13.70
N PRO A 83 -3.64 -19.17 -14.01
CA PRO A 83 -2.69 -18.21 -14.58
C PRO A 83 -2.72 -18.11 -16.11
N GLY A 84 -3.70 -18.66 -16.77
CA GLY A 84 -3.75 -18.72 -18.24
C GLY A 84 -2.79 -19.73 -18.84
N THR A 85 -2.51 -19.58 -20.13
CA THR A 85 -1.66 -20.53 -20.88
C THR A 85 -0.23 -20.02 -21.11
N TYR A 86 0.02 -18.75 -20.85
CA TYR A 86 1.33 -18.14 -21.08
C TYR A 86 2.47 -18.86 -20.33
N VAL A 87 2.21 -19.33 -19.11
CA VAL A 87 3.22 -20.03 -18.28
C VAL A 87 3.70 -21.35 -18.84
N PHE A 88 2.99 -21.90 -19.79
CA PHE A 88 3.36 -23.17 -20.45
C PHE A 88 4.17 -22.98 -21.74
N GLY A 89 4.55 -21.77 -22.02
CA GLY A 89 5.34 -21.40 -23.17
C GLY A 89 4.56 -20.95 -24.35
#